data_c2d36c8c34562415b4f58471c7158563
#
_entry.id   c2d36c8c34562415b4f58471c7158563
#
_cell.length_a   1.000
_cell.length_b   1.000
_cell.length_c   1.000
_cell.angle_alpha   90.00
_cell.angle_beta   90.00
_cell.angle_gamma   90.00
#
_symmetry.space_group_name_H-M   'P 1'
#
loop_
_entity.id
_entity.type
_entity.pdbx_description
1 polymer ?
#
loop_
_entity_poly.entity_id
_entity_poly.type
_entity_poly.pdbx_seq_one_letter_code
_entity_poly.pdbx_strand_id
1 'polypeptide(L)'
;MPKATLSGWCSSIDLSPVQVDAIRVRTGSRAGIPRDTQWRRRLEIEEIRSTATAQVPQLIGEPLWVAGTALYWAEGSKTSNRLSLPNSDPRVLGPFLAWVRADLDSNADFVPKLNLHEGNDEVAARGLWARELSLPDARFYKTFIKPGGTGHRKNHLKLGVCAVIARRSTNSFHRTMAWIDELPRFLHRIHC
;
A
#
# COMPACT_ATOMS: atom_id res chain seq x y z
N MET A 1 3.76 21.82 -25.26
CA MET A 1 3.02 20.62 -24.84
C MET A 1 3.72 19.95 -23.65
N PRO A 2 3.02 19.56 -22.60
CA PRO A 2 3.62 18.84 -21.45
C PRO A 2 4.20 17.49 -21.88
N LYS A 3 5.38 17.11 -21.36
CA LYS A 3 6.03 15.81 -21.65
C LYS A 3 5.12 14.61 -21.36
N ALA A 4 4.27 14.69 -20.33
CA ALA A 4 3.33 13.64 -19.95
C ALA A 4 2.29 13.33 -21.05
N THR A 5 1.82 14.33 -21.79
CA THR A 5 0.83 14.16 -22.87
C THR A 5 1.43 13.41 -24.08
N LEU A 6 2.67 13.74 -24.43
CA LEU A 6 3.39 13.04 -25.51
C LEU A 6 3.71 11.59 -25.14
N SER A 7 4.12 11.32 -23.90
CA SER A 7 4.38 9.96 -23.43
C SER A 7 3.11 9.10 -23.45
N GLY A 8 1.94 9.67 -23.11
CA GLY A 8 0.66 8.96 -23.19
C GLY A 8 0.25 8.61 -24.61
N TRP A 9 0.46 9.52 -25.58
CA TRP A 9 0.12 9.26 -26.98
C TRP A 9 1.05 8.26 -27.66
N CYS A 10 2.29 8.15 -27.20
CA CYS A 10 3.28 7.23 -27.77
C CYS A 10 3.37 5.89 -27.02
N SER A 11 2.56 5.67 -25.98
CA SER A 11 2.64 4.48 -25.13
C SER A 11 2.27 3.17 -25.84
N SER A 12 1.52 3.25 -26.96
CA SER A 12 1.12 2.10 -27.79
C SER A 12 2.06 1.86 -28.98
N ILE A 13 3.14 2.65 -29.12
CA ILE A 13 4.08 2.50 -30.23
C ILE A 13 5.22 1.59 -29.80
N ASP A 14 5.24 0.36 -30.32
CA ASP A 14 6.37 -0.54 -30.16
C ASP A 14 7.50 -0.17 -31.10
N LEU A 15 8.64 0.21 -30.53
CA LEU A 15 9.85 0.51 -31.29
C LEU A 15 10.63 -0.77 -31.57
N SER A 16 11.07 -0.93 -32.82
CA SER A 16 12.00 -2.02 -33.13
C SER A 16 13.37 -1.81 -32.44
N PRO A 17 14.16 -2.88 -32.20
CA PRO A 17 15.50 -2.77 -31.61
C PRO A 17 16.40 -1.77 -32.33
N VAL A 18 16.30 -1.70 -33.66
CA VAL A 18 17.08 -0.76 -34.50
C VAL A 18 16.68 0.69 -34.22
N GLN A 19 15.37 0.96 -34.06
CA GLN A 19 14.88 2.30 -33.74
C GLN A 19 15.31 2.73 -32.32
N VAL A 20 15.27 1.81 -31.37
CA VAL A 20 15.75 2.05 -30.01
C VAL A 20 17.24 2.40 -30.00
N ASP A 21 18.06 1.66 -30.74
CA ASP A 21 19.49 1.94 -30.85
C ASP A 21 19.80 3.24 -31.58
N ALA A 22 19.06 3.59 -32.63
CA ALA A 22 19.18 4.87 -33.32
C ALA A 22 18.86 6.06 -32.41
N ILE A 23 17.82 5.95 -31.57
CA ILE A 23 17.48 6.97 -30.57
C ILE A 23 18.59 7.09 -29.52
N ARG A 24 19.16 5.98 -29.08
CA ARG A 24 20.26 5.88 -28.15
C ARG A 24 21.52 6.64 -28.61
N VAL A 25 21.93 6.34 -29.84
CA VAL A 25 23.10 6.99 -30.48
C VAL A 25 22.88 8.50 -30.61
N ARG A 26 21.67 8.90 -31.06
CA ARG A 26 21.35 10.33 -31.32
C ARG A 26 21.21 11.16 -30.04
N THR A 27 20.68 10.56 -28.96
CA THR A 27 20.37 11.33 -27.73
C THR A 27 21.34 11.07 -26.59
N GLY A 28 22.30 10.13 -26.73
CA GLY A 28 23.13 9.64 -25.61
C GLY A 28 22.29 9.01 -24.50
N SER A 29 21.00 8.77 -24.75
CA SER A 29 20.00 8.32 -23.80
C SER A 29 19.91 6.80 -23.77
N ARG A 30 19.78 6.24 -22.58
CA ARG A 30 19.41 4.83 -22.37
C ARG A 30 17.88 4.61 -22.41
N ALA A 31 17.15 5.38 -23.19
CA ALA A 31 15.70 5.25 -23.33
C ALA A 31 15.34 3.81 -23.79
N GLY A 32 14.37 3.22 -23.15
CA GLY A 32 13.92 1.85 -23.41
C GLY A 32 14.75 0.73 -22.79
N ILE A 33 15.92 1.03 -22.20
CA ILE A 33 16.71 0.05 -21.46
C ILE A 33 16.50 0.29 -19.98
N PRO A 34 16.01 -0.69 -19.22
CA PRO A 34 15.98 -0.59 -17.78
C PRO A 34 17.39 -0.31 -17.25
N ARG A 35 17.54 0.68 -16.40
CA ARG A 35 18.81 0.88 -15.69
C ARG A 35 19.10 -0.38 -14.89
N ASP A 36 20.39 -0.73 -14.69
CA ASP A 36 20.78 -1.89 -13.87
C ASP A 36 20.08 -1.89 -12.50
N THR A 37 19.86 -0.72 -11.92
CA THR A 37 19.11 -0.54 -10.67
C THR A 37 17.64 -0.97 -10.78
N GLN A 38 16.98 -0.71 -11.91
CA GLN A 38 15.59 -1.12 -12.13
C GLN A 38 15.48 -2.63 -12.35
N TRP A 39 16.44 -3.20 -13.09
CA TRP A 39 16.52 -4.63 -13.30
C TRP A 39 16.78 -5.37 -11.99
N ARG A 40 17.80 -4.97 -11.21
CA ARG A 40 18.08 -5.53 -9.88
C ARG A 40 16.87 -5.45 -8.97
N ARG A 41 16.17 -4.31 -8.98
CA ARG A 41 14.96 -4.15 -8.16
C ARG A 41 13.83 -5.09 -8.58
N ARG A 42 13.66 -5.38 -9.87
CA ARG A 42 12.68 -6.38 -10.35
C ARG A 42 13.02 -7.78 -9.86
N LEU A 43 14.27 -8.19 -9.98
CA LEU A 43 14.73 -9.49 -9.47
C LEU A 43 14.52 -9.61 -7.96
N GLU A 44 14.86 -8.58 -7.19
CA GLU A 44 14.64 -8.55 -5.75
C GLU A 44 13.14 -8.71 -5.39
N ILE A 45 12.26 -8.01 -6.11
CA ILE A 45 10.82 -8.13 -5.90
C ILE A 45 10.32 -9.55 -6.24
N GLU A 46 10.82 -10.13 -7.30
CA GLU A 46 10.47 -11.50 -7.70
C GLU A 46 10.90 -12.53 -6.66
N GLU A 47 12.11 -12.39 -6.11
CA GLU A 47 12.61 -13.21 -5.01
C GLU A 47 11.76 -13.05 -3.74
N ILE A 48 11.43 -11.81 -3.36
CA ILE A 48 10.53 -11.53 -2.22
C ILE A 48 9.19 -12.22 -2.41
N ARG A 49 8.59 -12.12 -3.60
CA ARG A 49 7.29 -12.72 -3.89
C ARG A 49 7.33 -14.24 -3.89
N SER A 50 8.35 -14.82 -4.52
CA SER A 50 8.57 -16.28 -4.55
C SER A 50 8.72 -16.85 -3.13
N THR A 51 9.58 -16.23 -2.32
CA THR A 51 9.78 -16.62 -0.92
C THR A 51 8.48 -16.50 -0.12
N ALA A 52 7.73 -15.41 -0.27
CA ALA A 52 6.47 -15.19 0.42
C ALA A 52 5.40 -16.24 0.03
N THR A 53 5.30 -16.56 -1.26
CA THR A 53 4.39 -17.61 -1.74
C THR A 53 4.69 -18.97 -1.08
N ALA A 54 5.97 -19.33 -0.99
CA ALA A 54 6.40 -20.59 -0.37
C ALA A 54 6.14 -20.66 1.14
N GLN A 55 5.95 -19.53 1.82
CA GLN A 55 5.68 -19.47 3.26
C GLN A 55 4.21 -19.74 3.61
N VAL A 56 3.26 -19.60 2.68
CA VAL A 56 1.81 -19.70 2.96
C VAL A 56 1.41 -21.01 3.66
N PRO A 57 1.90 -22.21 3.26
CA PRO A 57 1.54 -23.45 3.93
C PRO A 57 1.95 -23.50 5.41
N GLN A 58 2.99 -22.78 5.78
CA GLN A 58 3.48 -22.74 7.17
C GLN A 58 2.74 -21.68 8.00
N LEU A 59 2.35 -20.57 7.38
CA LEU A 59 1.74 -19.43 8.04
C LEU A 59 0.22 -19.56 8.19
N ILE A 60 -0.44 -20.46 7.46
CA ILE A 60 -1.89 -20.60 7.49
C ILE A 60 -2.45 -21.03 8.85
N GLY A 61 -1.62 -21.65 9.68
CA GLY A 61 -1.95 -22.02 11.06
C GLY A 61 -1.83 -20.87 12.08
N GLU A 62 -1.28 -19.72 11.68
CA GLU A 62 -1.03 -18.59 12.56
C GLU A 62 -2.20 -17.61 12.52
N PRO A 63 -3.01 -17.52 13.62
CA PRO A 63 -4.25 -16.73 13.60
C PRO A 63 -4.04 -15.24 13.27
N LEU A 64 -2.95 -14.65 13.77
CA LEU A 64 -2.66 -13.23 13.51
C LEU A 64 -2.31 -13.00 12.05
N TRP A 65 -1.51 -13.89 11.46
CA TRP A 65 -1.15 -13.81 10.05
C TRP A 65 -2.38 -13.93 9.14
N VAL A 66 -3.27 -14.91 9.42
CA VAL A 66 -4.52 -15.11 8.66
C VAL A 66 -5.40 -13.88 8.76
N ALA A 67 -5.64 -13.39 9.99
CA ALA A 67 -6.48 -12.23 10.23
C ALA A 67 -5.91 -10.96 9.56
N GLY A 68 -4.61 -10.70 9.72
CA GLY A 68 -3.93 -9.54 9.16
C GLY A 68 -3.89 -9.56 7.63
N THR A 69 -3.60 -10.72 7.03
CA THR A 69 -3.57 -10.91 5.58
C THR A 69 -4.97 -10.73 4.98
N ALA A 70 -6.00 -11.35 5.58
CA ALA A 70 -7.39 -11.20 5.13
C ALA A 70 -7.89 -9.76 5.29
N LEU A 71 -7.57 -9.12 6.41
CA LEU A 71 -7.90 -7.72 6.66
C LEU A 71 -7.26 -6.79 5.62
N TYR A 72 -5.97 -6.98 5.34
CA TYR A 72 -5.28 -6.18 4.34
C TYR A 72 -5.80 -6.48 2.92
N TRP A 73 -6.17 -7.71 2.64
CA TRP A 73 -6.82 -8.08 1.38
C TRP A 73 -8.16 -7.37 1.19
N ALA A 74 -8.98 -7.27 2.22
CA ALA A 74 -10.26 -6.57 2.15
C ALA A 74 -10.08 -5.04 2.05
N GLU A 75 -9.33 -4.42 2.96
CA GLU A 75 -9.32 -2.98 3.22
C GLU A 75 -8.02 -2.25 2.86
N GLY A 76 -6.92 -2.99 2.68
CA GLY A 76 -5.60 -2.40 2.43
C GLY A 76 -5.46 -1.76 1.05
N SER A 77 -4.61 -0.76 0.93
CA SER A 77 -4.26 -0.13 -0.34
C SER A 77 -3.36 -1.06 -1.18
N LYS A 78 -3.77 -1.37 -2.43
CA LYS A 78 -3.04 -2.23 -3.35
C LYS A 78 -2.24 -1.47 -4.41
N THR A 79 -2.33 -0.15 -4.45
CA THR A 79 -1.75 0.66 -5.53
C THR A 79 -0.56 1.53 -5.11
N SER A 80 -0.28 1.64 -3.81
CA SER A 80 0.68 2.62 -3.29
C SER A 80 2.12 2.12 -3.14
N ASN A 81 2.41 0.86 -3.47
CA ASN A 81 3.70 0.18 -3.23
C ASN A 81 4.21 0.31 -1.77
N ARG A 82 3.30 0.47 -0.84
CA ARG A 82 3.55 0.54 0.60
C ARG A 82 2.33 0.06 1.37
N LEU A 83 2.54 -0.47 2.56
CA LEU A 83 1.44 -0.90 3.41
C LEU A 83 0.69 0.32 3.94
N SER A 84 -0.60 0.37 3.64
CA SER A 84 -1.50 1.39 4.14
C SER A 84 -2.90 0.80 4.27
N LEU A 85 -3.53 1.03 5.41
CA LEU A 85 -4.90 0.58 5.66
C LEU A 85 -5.73 1.75 6.17
N PRO A 86 -6.71 2.24 5.38
CA PRO A 86 -7.68 3.25 5.80
C PRO A 86 -8.88 2.56 6.47
N ASN A 87 -9.30 3.03 7.63
CA ASN A 87 -10.57 2.60 8.24
C ASN A 87 -11.14 3.69 9.15
N SER A 88 -12.45 3.65 9.40
CA SER A 88 -13.15 4.51 10.35
C SER A 88 -13.30 3.88 11.73
N ASP A 89 -12.99 2.60 11.86
CA ASP A 89 -13.05 1.85 13.12
C ASP A 89 -11.63 1.58 13.64
N PRO A 90 -11.23 2.13 14.79
CA PRO A 90 -9.92 1.90 15.38
C PRO A 90 -9.67 0.42 15.74
N ARG A 91 -10.72 -0.36 16.00
CA ARG A 91 -10.62 -1.80 16.29
C ARG A 91 -10.08 -2.60 15.11
N VAL A 92 -10.22 -2.08 13.90
CA VAL A 92 -9.64 -2.65 12.67
C VAL A 92 -8.16 -2.32 12.53
N LEU A 93 -7.76 -1.10 12.92
CA LEU A 93 -6.39 -0.63 12.74
C LEU A 93 -5.41 -1.22 13.76
N GLY A 94 -5.85 -1.50 14.98
CA GLY A 94 -5.02 -2.15 16.01
C GLY A 94 -4.45 -3.51 15.56
N PRO A 95 -5.29 -4.46 15.15
CA PRO A 95 -4.85 -5.73 14.56
C PRO A 95 -3.92 -5.58 13.35
N PHE A 96 -4.16 -4.59 12.48
CA PHE A 96 -3.24 -4.30 11.37
C PHE A 96 -1.84 -3.91 11.85
N LEU A 97 -1.74 -3.02 12.84
CA LEU A 97 -0.46 -2.63 13.45
C LEU A 97 0.26 -3.84 14.07
N ALA A 98 -0.47 -4.67 14.82
CA ALA A 98 0.06 -5.88 15.44
C ALA A 98 0.60 -6.86 14.41
N TRP A 99 -0.19 -7.14 13.37
CA TRP A 99 0.19 -8.02 12.28
C TRP A 99 1.45 -7.54 11.54
N VAL A 100 1.52 -6.25 11.18
CA VAL A 100 2.71 -5.73 10.49
C VAL A 100 3.96 -5.88 11.35
N ARG A 101 3.85 -5.66 12.66
CA ARG A 101 5.00 -5.82 13.58
C ARG A 101 5.41 -7.29 13.77
N ALA A 102 4.46 -8.19 13.80
CA ALA A 102 4.74 -9.62 14.03
C ALA A 102 5.30 -10.30 12.77
N ASP A 103 4.68 -10.06 11.61
CA ASP A 103 4.90 -10.89 10.43
C ASP A 103 5.72 -10.21 9.33
N LEU A 104 5.87 -8.88 9.38
CA LEU A 104 6.51 -8.13 8.30
C LEU A 104 7.73 -7.32 8.72
N ASP A 105 7.60 -6.48 9.76
CA ASP A 105 8.67 -5.61 10.25
C ASP A 105 8.43 -5.24 11.72
N SER A 106 9.19 -5.84 12.63
CA SER A 106 9.08 -5.58 14.08
C SER A 106 9.35 -4.13 14.48
N ASN A 107 10.09 -3.40 13.65
CA ASN A 107 10.43 -1.99 13.84
C ASN A 107 9.62 -1.05 12.95
N ALA A 108 8.47 -1.51 12.45
CA ALA A 108 7.64 -0.74 11.54
C ALA A 108 7.32 0.67 12.07
N ASP A 109 7.64 1.69 11.26
CA ASP A 109 7.37 3.09 11.55
C ASP A 109 6.01 3.49 10.96
N PHE A 110 5.01 3.66 11.82
CA PHE A 110 3.66 3.99 11.40
C PHE A 110 3.39 5.48 11.45
N VAL A 111 2.73 5.98 10.41
CA VAL A 111 2.28 7.36 10.31
C VAL A 111 0.80 7.39 9.97
N PRO A 112 -0.05 7.83 10.90
CA PRO A 112 -1.47 8.01 10.64
C PRO A 112 -1.73 9.26 9.80
N LYS A 113 -2.75 9.18 8.92
CA LYS A 113 -3.28 10.30 8.16
C LYS A 113 -4.80 10.35 8.33
N LEU A 114 -5.31 11.46 8.85
CA LEU A 114 -6.74 11.68 9.00
C LEU A 114 -7.34 12.31 7.75
N ASN A 115 -8.51 11.80 7.39
CA ASN A 115 -9.40 12.38 6.40
C ASN A 115 -10.72 12.71 7.12
N LEU A 116 -10.97 14.00 7.32
CA LEU A 116 -12.15 14.52 7.99
C LEU A 116 -13.07 15.21 7.00
N HIS A 117 -14.32 15.40 7.37
CA HIS A 117 -15.21 16.30 6.68
C HIS A 117 -15.18 17.67 7.32
N GLU A 118 -15.54 18.70 6.55
CA GLU A 118 -15.76 20.03 7.07
C GLU A 118 -16.79 19.99 8.21
N GLY A 119 -16.50 20.68 9.31
CA GLY A 119 -17.33 20.64 10.53
C GLY A 119 -16.97 19.55 11.55
N ASN A 120 -16.08 18.62 11.22
CA ASN A 120 -15.54 17.70 12.23
C ASN A 120 -14.55 18.43 13.16
N ASP A 121 -14.54 18.06 14.43
CA ASP A 121 -13.53 18.52 15.39
C ASP A 121 -12.21 17.76 15.16
N GLU A 122 -11.24 18.44 14.52
CA GLU A 122 -9.94 17.85 14.20
C GLU A 122 -9.15 17.49 15.46
N VAL A 123 -9.18 18.33 16.48
CA VAL A 123 -8.41 18.14 17.73
C VAL A 123 -8.93 16.90 18.46
N ALA A 124 -10.25 16.80 18.63
CA ALA A 124 -10.88 15.64 19.26
C ALA A 124 -10.63 14.36 18.46
N ALA A 125 -10.75 14.40 17.12
CA ALA A 125 -10.49 13.26 16.27
C ALA A 125 -9.03 12.78 16.37
N ARG A 126 -8.05 13.69 16.27
CA ARG A 126 -6.62 13.36 16.41
C ARG A 126 -6.30 12.77 17.76
N GLY A 127 -6.81 13.37 18.84
CA GLY A 127 -6.58 12.88 20.20
C GLY A 127 -7.13 11.48 20.43
N LEU A 128 -8.32 11.19 19.89
CA LEU A 128 -8.90 9.86 19.96
C LEU A 128 -8.06 8.84 19.17
N TRP A 129 -7.74 9.14 17.92
CA TRP A 129 -6.95 8.23 17.08
C TRP A 129 -5.54 8.00 17.65
N ALA A 130 -4.89 9.01 18.20
CA ALA A 130 -3.59 8.88 18.86
C ALA A 130 -3.65 7.90 20.04
N ARG A 131 -4.70 7.98 20.85
CA ARG A 131 -4.92 7.09 21.98
C ARG A 131 -5.23 5.67 21.53
N GLU A 132 -6.19 5.48 20.63
CA GLU A 132 -6.63 4.16 20.16
C GLU A 132 -5.51 3.38 19.44
N LEU A 133 -4.67 4.08 18.69
CA LEU A 133 -3.54 3.47 17.99
C LEU A 133 -2.27 3.40 18.85
N SER A 134 -2.27 3.99 20.05
CA SER A 134 -1.07 4.15 20.89
C SER A 134 0.09 4.80 20.12
N LEU A 135 -0.22 5.79 19.29
CA LEU A 135 0.74 6.55 18.48
C LEU A 135 0.68 8.04 18.87
N PRO A 136 1.84 8.70 19.10
CA PRO A 136 1.87 10.12 19.44
C PRO A 136 1.22 10.99 18.34
N ASP A 137 0.50 12.04 18.75
CA ASP A 137 -0.13 12.99 17.81
C ASP A 137 0.88 13.63 16.86
N ALA A 138 2.09 13.89 17.31
CA ALA A 138 3.19 14.42 16.49
C ALA A 138 3.58 13.52 15.31
N ARG A 139 3.19 12.24 15.31
CA ARG A 139 3.41 11.29 14.22
C ARG A 139 2.41 11.44 13.07
N PHE A 140 1.28 12.12 13.29
CA PHE A 140 0.27 12.25 12.25
C PHE A 140 0.71 13.16 11.10
N TYR A 141 0.40 12.75 9.89
CA TYR A 141 0.45 13.66 8.76
C TYR A 141 -0.57 14.79 8.91
N LYS A 142 -0.40 15.85 8.11
CA LYS A 142 -1.42 16.91 8.01
C LYS A 142 -2.77 16.29 7.66
N THR A 143 -3.78 16.63 8.45
CA THR A 143 -5.16 16.19 8.23
C THR A 143 -5.67 16.71 6.88
N PHE A 144 -6.32 15.85 6.13
CA PHE A 144 -7.06 16.25 4.95
C PHE A 144 -8.51 16.53 5.33
N ILE A 145 -8.93 17.78 5.17
CA ILE A 145 -10.33 18.17 5.39
C ILE A 145 -11.01 18.22 4.03
N LYS A 146 -11.98 17.31 3.84
CA LYS A 146 -12.76 17.26 2.62
C LYS A 146 -13.83 18.37 2.68
N PRO A 147 -13.88 19.28 1.68
CA PRO A 147 -14.89 20.31 1.61
C PRO A 147 -16.30 19.73 1.63
N GLY A 148 -17.22 20.44 2.25
CA GLY A 148 -18.64 20.07 2.27
C GLY A 148 -19.18 19.90 0.85
N GLY A 149 -19.83 18.76 0.58
CA GLY A 149 -20.56 18.55 -0.66
C GLY A 149 -22.02 19.03 -0.52
N THR A 150 -22.65 19.37 -1.60
CA THR A 150 -24.05 19.85 -1.69
C THR A 150 -25.13 18.81 -1.33
N GLY A 151 -24.76 17.63 -0.80
CA GLY A 151 -25.68 16.54 -0.50
C GLY A 151 -25.96 16.38 1.00
N HIS A 152 -27.20 16.19 1.37
CA HIS A 152 -27.64 15.79 2.72
C HIS A 152 -27.17 14.37 3.04
N ARG A 153 -25.93 14.21 3.52
CA ARG A 153 -25.46 12.92 4.01
C ARG A 153 -25.89 12.75 5.48
N LYS A 154 -26.78 11.80 5.73
CA LYS A 154 -27.30 11.48 7.08
C LYS A 154 -26.25 10.88 8.04
N ASN A 155 -25.12 10.35 7.53
CA ASN A 155 -24.09 9.67 8.33
C ASN A 155 -22.73 10.38 8.18
N HIS A 156 -22.53 11.42 8.97
CA HIS A 156 -21.19 11.98 9.15
C HIS A 156 -20.39 11.11 10.13
N LEU A 157 -19.26 10.56 9.65
CA LEU A 157 -18.30 9.92 10.53
C LEU A 157 -17.64 11.00 11.39
N LYS A 158 -18.05 11.13 12.65
CA LYS A 158 -17.57 12.17 13.57
C LYS A 158 -16.06 12.20 13.71
N LEU A 159 -15.41 11.04 13.63
CA LEU A 159 -13.98 10.86 13.78
C LEU A 159 -13.26 10.71 12.41
N GLY A 160 -14.00 10.80 11.33
CA GLY A 160 -13.48 10.63 9.99
C GLY A 160 -12.92 9.23 9.71
N VAL A 161 -11.98 9.17 8.78
CA VAL A 161 -11.25 7.95 8.40
C VAL A 161 -9.77 8.15 8.69
N CYS A 162 -9.18 7.23 9.43
CA CYS A 162 -7.74 7.20 9.66
C CYS A 162 -7.09 6.18 8.72
N ALA A 163 -6.13 6.60 7.92
CA ALA A 163 -5.26 5.72 7.15
C ALA A 163 -3.93 5.57 7.89
N VAL A 164 -3.62 4.37 8.36
CA VAL A 164 -2.31 4.08 8.94
C VAL A 164 -1.37 3.61 7.84
N ILE A 165 -0.23 4.28 7.70
CA ILE A 165 0.77 4.03 6.67
C ILE A 165 2.03 3.53 7.34
N ALA A 166 2.52 2.34 6.95
CA ALA A 166 3.85 1.88 7.33
C ALA A 166 4.89 2.49 6.38
N ARG A 167 5.82 3.29 6.92
CA ARG A 167 6.88 3.92 6.13
C ARG A 167 7.89 2.86 5.69
N ARG A 168 8.54 3.10 4.53
CA ARG A 168 9.58 2.21 3.99
C ARG A 168 9.17 0.75 3.86
N SER A 169 7.89 0.48 3.67
CA SER A 169 7.29 -0.86 3.65
C SER A 169 7.13 -1.47 2.25
N THR A 170 7.94 -1.05 1.26
CA THR A 170 7.80 -1.54 -0.11
C THR A 170 8.03 -3.06 -0.21
N ASN A 171 9.05 -3.60 0.47
CA ASN A 171 9.31 -5.03 0.47
C ASN A 171 8.20 -5.81 1.18
N SER A 172 7.75 -5.31 2.33
CA SER A 172 6.60 -5.85 3.07
C SER A 172 5.31 -5.81 2.23
N PHE A 173 5.10 -4.75 1.44
CA PHE A 173 3.99 -4.66 0.51
C PHE A 173 4.04 -5.78 -0.54
N HIS A 174 5.19 -5.99 -1.19
CA HIS A 174 5.32 -7.06 -2.19
C HIS A 174 5.16 -8.45 -1.58
N ARG A 175 5.66 -8.69 -0.35
CA ARG A 175 5.43 -9.91 0.40
C ARG A 175 3.94 -10.13 0.66
N THR A 176 3.24 -9.13 1.18
CA THR A 176 1.80 -9.18 1.45
C THR A 176 0.98 -9.45 0.18
N MET A 177 1.33 -8.80 -0.93
CA MET A 177 0.63 -9.04 -2.20
C MET A 177 0.82 -10.48 -2.70
N ALA A 178 1.99 -11.07 -2.50
CA ALA A 178 2.22 -12.48 -2.83
C ALA A 178 1.41 -13.43 -1.96
N TRP A 179 1.27 -13.14 -0.65
CA TRP A 179 0.40 -13.90 0.26
C TRP A 179 -1.07 -13.83 -0.18
N ILE A 180 -1.56 -12.64 -0.52
CA ILE A 180 -2.94 -12.42 -1.00
C ILE A 180 -3.20 -13.20 -2.31
N ASP A 181 -2.23 -13.22 -3.22
CA ASP A 181 -2.37 -13.93 -4.49
C ASP A 181 -2.34 -15.46 -4.31
N GLU A 182 -1.58 -15.97 -3.34
CA GLU A 182 -1.43 -17.40 -3.09
C GLU A 182 -2.49 -17.98 -2.15
N LEU A 183 -2.97 -17.22 -1.16
CA LEU A 183 -3.90 -17.71 -0.15
C LEU A 183 -5.15 -18.36 -0.73
N PRO A 184 -5.86 -17.78 -1.71
CA PRO A 184 -7.03 -18.45 -2.31
C PRO A 184 -6.67 -19.75 -3.03
N ARG A 185 -5.52 -19.79 -3.71
CA ARG A 185 -5.04 -20.98 -4.41
C ARG A 185 -4.71 -22.10 -3.44
N PHE A 186 -4.07 -21.76 -2.32
CA PHE A 186 -3.75 -22.72 -1.27
C PHE A 186 -5.01 -23.28 -0.63
N LEU A 187 -5.97 -22.43 -0.24
CA LEU A 187 -7.24 -22.86 0.36
C LEU A 187 -8.04 -23.76 -0.59
N HIS A 188 -8.05 -23.45 -1.88
CA HIS A 188 -8.70 -24.31 -2.87
C HIS A 188 -8.06 -25.70 -2.93
N ARG A 189 -6.73 -25.80 -2.89
CA ARG A 189 -6.02 -27.09 -2.92
C ARG A 189 -6.27 -28.01 -1.71
N ILE A 190 -6.55 -27.45 -0.54
CA ILE A 190 -6.77 -28.24 0.69
C ILE A 190 -8.24 -28.56 0.94
N HIS A 191 -9.17 -27.97 0.17
CA HIS A 191 -10.62 -28.19 0.31
C HIS A 191 -11.27 -28.89 -0.90
N CYS A 192 -10.50 -29.16 -1.94
CA CYS A 192 -10.87 -29.97 -3.10
C CYS A 192 -10.14 -31.30 -3.10
#